data_d7986c65d13ada57ed80c247f2d678b8
#
_entry.id   d7986c65d13ada57ed80c247f2d678b8
#
_cell.length_a   1.000
_cell.length_b   1.000
_cell.length_c   1.000
_cell.angle_alpha   90.00
_cell.angle_beta   90.00
_cell.angle_gamma   90.00
#
_symmetry.space_group_name_H-M   'P 1'
#
loop_
_entity.id
_entity.type
_entity.pdbx_description
1 polymer ?
#
loop_
_entity_poly.entity_id
_entity_poly.type
_entity_poly.pdbx_seq_one_letter_code
_entity_poly.pdbx_strand_id
1 'polypeptide(L)'
;LNLFKRIDNFCLKIIDNVVVNSEELKDYLVSKRNIEENKVNVIYHFSNEPEIPKPSIMNKEIMYAGNLGTPQNLESFINIFSESTNKFNLTIYGSGTQYERISNMNSNNINVNSFVDRKKLVELTKDIPYALVSLSPKLTVEGFPGKTFDYLKMNKILIGYSNPESGLAKFIEKYELGVNISPNVDNIDEKFQQLQDKLFIDRVYKNITKVNNQLANINIIADRYLGLI
;
A
#
# COMPACT_ATOMS: atom_id res chain seq x y z
N LEU A 1 10.82 -8.57 -26.75
CA LEU A 1 11.14 -8.40 -25.31
C LEU A 1 12.63 -8.12 -25.08
N ASN A 2 13.53 -8.85 -25.74
CA ASN A 2 15.00 -8.72 -25.55
C ASN A 2 15.56 -7.34 -25.97
N LEU A 3 15.01 -6.72 -27.02
CA LEU A 3 15.46 -5.40 -27.49
C LEU A 3 15.13 -4.30 -26.48
N PHE A 4 13.90 -4.27 -25.97
CA PHE A 4 13.49 -3.29 -24.95
C PHE A 4 14.33 -3.42 -23.67
N LYS A 5 14.60 -4.65 -23.23
CA LYS A 5 15.47 -4.88 -22.07
C LYS A 5 16.90 -4.39 -22.29
N ARG A 6 17.43 -4.49 -23.54
CA ARG A 6 18.77 -3.97 -23.88
C ARG A 6 18.80 -2.45 -23.88
N ILE A 7 17.77 -1.81 -24.47
CA ILE A 7 17.64 -0.34 -24.49
C ILE A 7 17.51 0.18 -23.06
N ASP A 8 16.63 -0.38 -22.27
CA ASP A 8 16.42 -0.01 -20.87
C ASP A 8 17.71 -0.17 -20.05
N ASN A 9 18.44 -1.28 -20.18
CA ASN A 9 19.74 -1.47 -19.54
C ASN A 9 20.80 -0.44 -19.99
N PHE A 10 20.78 -0.07 -21.25
CA PHE A 10 21.70 0.94 -21.75
C PHE A 10 21.36 2.32 -21.15
N CYS A 11 20.08 2.72 -21.18
CA CYS A 11 19.63 3.97 -20.57
C CYS A 11 20.01 4.04 -19.09
N LEU A 12 19.73 2.99 -18.32
CA LEU A 12 20.06 2.94 -16.89
C LEU A 12 21.55 3.10 -16.58
N LYS A 13 22.44 2.74 -17.53
CA LYS A 13 23.89 2.87 -17.33
C LYS A 13 24.43 4.26 -17.63
N ILE A 14 23.80 4.99 -18.56
CA ILE A 14 24.30 6.29 -19.01
C ILE A 14 23.72 7.49 -18.25
N ILE A 15 22.62 7.30 -17.51
CA ILE A 15 22.01 8.36 -16.69
C ILE A 15 22.78 8.54 -15.39
N ASP A 16 22.81 9.76 -14.88
CA ASP A 16 23.52 10.11 -13.66
C ASP A 16 22.77 9.65 -12.42
N ASN A 17 21.44 9.81 -12.37
CA ASN A 17 20.60 9.47 -11.25
C ASN A 17 19.37 8.66 -11.68
N VAL A 18 19.08 7.59 -10.93
CA VAL A 18 17.85 6.79 -11.03
C VAL A 18 17.06 6.98 -9.74
N VAL A 19 15.81 7.38 -9.86
CA VAL A 19 14.91 7.46 -8.71
C VAL A 19 13.96 6.28 -8.72
N VAL A 20 13.88 5.60 -7.59
CA VAL A 20 12.95 4.48 -7.35
C VAL A 20 12.10 4.77 -6.12
N ASN A 21 10.99 4.10 -5.99
CA ASN A 21 10.02 4.35 -4.91
C ASN A 21 10.02 3.26 -3.82
N SER A 22 11.01 2.37 -3.83
CA SER A 22 11.20 1.38 -2.76
C SER A 22 12.65 0.91 -2.66
N GLU A 23 13.06 0.45 -1.48
CA GLU A 23 14.38 -0.15 -1.25
C GLU A 23 14.54 -1.44 -2.07
N GLU A 24 13.49 -2.26 -2.18
CA GLU A 24 13.50 -3.51 -2.93
C GLU A 24 13.74 -3.28 -4.42
N LEU A 25 13.20 -2.19 -4.98
CA LEU A 25 13.47 -1.82 -6.37
C LEU A 25 14.91 -1.32 -6.54
N LYS A 26 15.46 -0.59 -5.56
CA LYS A 26 16.88 -0.24 -5.52
C LYS A 26 17.73 -1.50 -5.52
N ASP A 27 17.48 -2.41 -4.59
CA ASP A 27 18.22 -3.67 -4.47
C ASP A 27 18.16 -4.48 -5.75
N TYR A 28 17.01 -4.53 -6.40
CA TYR A 28 16.87 -5.19 -7.71
C TYR A 28 17.74 -4.54 -8.80
N LEU A 29 17.72 -3.20 -8.90
CA LEU A 29 18.52 -2.49 -9.90
C LEU A 29 20.02 -2.69 -9.66
N VAL A 30 20.46 -2.63 -8.42
CA VAL A 30 21.87 -2.83 -8.05
C VAL A 30 22.28 -4.29 -8.29
N SER A 31 21.57 -5.26 -7.71
CA SER A 31 21.98 -6.66 -7.68
C SER A 31 21.67 -7.43 -8.97
N LYS A 32 20.56 -7.14 -9.66
CA LYS A 32 20.11 -7.88 -10.86
C LYS A 32 20.32 -7.15 -12.17
N ARG A 33 20.46 -5.82 -12.13
CA ARG A 33 20.65 -5.00 -13.31
C ARG A 33 22.07 -4.40 -13.38
N ASN A 34 22.90 -4.62 -12.33
CA ASN A 34 24.27 -4.11 -12.20
C ASN A 34 24.35 -2.58 -12.39
N ILE A 35 23.43 -1.84 -11.77
CA ILE A 35 23.49 -0.38 -11.69
C ILE A 35 24.30 0.00 -10.44
N GLU A 36 25.16 1.01 -10.57
CA GLU A 36 25.94 1.49 -9.44
C GLU A 36 25.04 2.01 -8.31
N GLU A 37 25.28 1.58 -7.10
CA GLU A 37 24.43 1.88 -5.95
C GLU A 37 24.26 3.37 -5.69
N ASN A 38 25.33 4.15 -5.87
CA ASN A 38 25.36 5.60 -5.71
C ASN A 38 24.48 6.36 -6.71
N LYS A 39 24.11 5.72 -7.83
CA LYS A 39 23.19 6.29 -8.83
C LYS A 39 21.72 6.04 -8.49
N VAL A 40 21.42 5.08 -7.61
CA VAL A 40 20.03 4.68 -7.32
C VAL A 40 19.55 5.31 -6.01
N ASN A 41 18.61 6.23 -6.13
CA ASN A 41 18.07 7.01 -5.03
C ASN A 41 16.64 6.56 -4.71
N VAL A 42 16.37 6.23 -3.45
CA VAL A 42 15.00 5.89 -3.02
C VAL A 42 14.29 7.15 -2.60
N ILE A 43 13.27 7.55 -3.35
CA ILE A 43 12.40 8.68 -3.02
C ILE A 43 10.95 8.16 -3.05
N TYR A 44 10.34 8.10 -1.88
CA TYR A 44 8.96 7.64 -1.75
C TYR A 44 7.98 8.64 -2.36
N HIS A 45 6.76 8.18 -2.63
CA HIS A 45 5.68 9.06 -3.07
C HIS A 45 5.23 10.00 -1.95
N PHE A 46 4.77 11.18 -2.32
CA PHE A 46 3.99 12.04 -1.44
C PHE A 46 2.50 11.90 -1.76
N SER A 47 1.67 12.32 -0.84
CA SER A 47 0.23 12.38 -1.04
C SER A 47 -0.27 13.82 -1.04
N ASN A 48 -1.17 14.11 -1.98
CA ASN A 48 -1.95 15.36 -2.01
C ASN A 48 -3.29 15.24 -1.27
N GLU A 49 -3.54 14.11 -0.59
CA GLU A 49 -4.74 13.95 0.20
C GLU A 49 -4.77 14.92 1.38
N PRO A 50 -5.95 15.38 1.79
CA PRO A 50 -6.07 16.15 3.02
C PRO A 50 -5.68 15.28 4.22
N GLU A 51 -5.02 15.87 5.18
CA GLU A 51 -4.90 15.26 6.49
C GLU A 51 -6.26 15.31 7.18
N ILE A 52 -6.81 14.17 7.53
CA ILE A 52 -8.07 14.06 8.24
C ILE A 52 -7.82 13.70 9.70
N PRO A 53 -8.73 14.05 10.63
CA PRO A 53 -8.65 13.59 12.00
C PRO A 53 -8.54 12.07 12.09
N LYS A 54 -7.88 11.58 13.13
CA LYS A 54 -7.79 10.13 13.39
C LYS A 54 -9.19 9.54 13.57
N PRO A 55 -9.59 8.55 12.76
CA PRO A 55 -10.89 7.91 12.89
C PRO A 55 -10.99 7.10 14.20
N SER A 56 -12.23 6.87 14.66
CA SER A 56 -12.47 5.99 15.81
C SER A 56 -12.18 4.53 15.45
N ILE A 57 -11.33 3.87 16.21
CA ILE A 57 -11.03 2.44 16.06
C ILE A 57 -12.18 1.52 16.49
N MET A 58 -13.23 2.07 17.12
CA MET A 58 -14.46 1.33 17.36
C MET A 58 -15.22 1.03 16.08
N ASN A 59 -15.00 1.84 15.03
CA ASN A 59 -15.46 1.52 13.68
C ASN A 59 -14.57 0.42 13.10
N LYS A 60 -15.11 -0.79 12.93
CA LYS A 60 -14.42 -1.95 12.37
C LYS A 60 -14.60 -2.04 10.85
N GLU A 61 -14.52 -0.91 10.19
CA GLU A 61 -14.63 -0.82 8.73
C GLU A 61 -13.24 -0.73 8.11
N ILE A 62 -13.02 -1.49 7.05
CA ILE A 62 -11.82 -1.50 6.22
C ILE A 62 -12.20 -0.93 4.86
N MET A 63 -11.47 0.05 4.37
CA MET A 63 -11.63 0.53 3.01
C MET A 63 -10.59 -0.06 2.06
N TYR A 64 -10.99 -0.24 0.82
CA TYR A 64 -10.09 -0.37 -0.32
C TYR A 64 -10.54 0.60 -1.40
N ALA A 65 -9.61 1.33 -2.01
CA ALA A 65 -9.92 2.19 -3.16
C ALA A 65 -8.88 2.03 -4.26
N GLY A 66 -9.33 1.85 -5.51
CA GLY A 66 -8.44 1.84 -6.66
C GLY A 66 -8.78 0.81 -7.73
N ASN A 67 -7.76 0.46 -8.52
CA ASN A 67 -7.91 -0.49 -9.62
C ASN A 67 -8.24 -1.90 -9.10
N LEU A 68 -9.20 -2.55 -9.74
CA LEU A 68 -9.61 -3.93 -9.50
C LEU A 68 -9.07 -4.80 -10.63
N GLY A 69 -7.79 -5.11 -10.56
CA GLY A 69 -7.07 -5.87 -11.56
C GLY A 69 -6.26 -7.03 -10.98
N THR A 70 -5.71 -7.87 -11.84
CA THR A 70 -4.92 -9.04 -11.44
C THR A 70 -3.74 -8.70 -10.52
N PRO A 71 -2.99 -7.59 -10.72
CA PRO A 71 -1.88 -7.25 -9.83
C PRO A 71 -2.27 -6.99 -8.38
N GLN A 72 -3.52 -6.58 -8.13
CA GLN A 72 -4.03 -6.29 -6.80
C GLN A 72 -4.48 -7.55 -6.04
N ASN A 73 -4.75 -8.65 -6.74
CA ASN A 73 -5.14 -9.95 -6.16
C ASN A 73 -6.25 -9.86 -5.08
N LEU A 74 -7.19 -8.93 -5.28
CA LEU A 74 -8.19 -8.59 -4.25
C LEU A 74 -9.16 -9.74 -3.98
N GLU A 75 -9.49 -10.53 -5.01
CA GLU A 75 -10.34 -11.70 -4.87
C GLU A 75 -9.77 -12.71 -3.86
N SER A 76 -8.45 -12.95 -3.90
CA SER A 76 -7.81 -13.86 -2.95
C SER A 76 -7.93 -13.34 -1.51
N PHE A 77 -7.78 -12.03 -1.30
CA PHE A 77 -8.02 -11.42 0.01
C PHE A 77 -9.47 -11.58 0.44
N ILE A 78 -10.45 -11.30 -0.44
CA ILE A 78 -11.88 -11.41 -0.14
C ILE A 78 -12.23 -12.84 0.30
N ASN A 79 -11.69 -13.85 -0.35
CA ASN A 79 -11.95 -15.26 0.01
C ASN A 79 -11.51 -15.55 1.44
N ILE A 80 -10.27 -15.25 1.82
CA ILE A 80 -9.79 -15.50 3.18
C ILE A 80 -10.50 -14.59 4.23
N PHE A 81 -10.87 -13.37 3.83
CA PHE A 81 -11.64 -12.47 4.68
C PHE A 81 -13.04 -13.01 4.98
N SER A 82 -13.70 -13.60 3.97
CA SER A 82 -15.05 -14.18 4.11
C SER A 82 -15.05 -15.44 4.97
N GLU A 83 -13.96 -16.20 5.00
CA GLU A 83 -13.82 -17.43 5.80
C GLU A 83 -13.42 -17.14 7.24
N SER A 84 -12.95 -15.92 7.53
CA SER A 84 -12.48 -15.53 8.86
C SER A 84 -13.62 -15.29 9.85
N THR A 85 -13.32 -15.44 11.14
CA THR A 85 -14.28 -15.21 12.23
C THR A 85 -14.29 -13.77 12.72
N ASN A 86 -13.54 -12.89 12.07
CA ASN A 86 -13.44 -11.48 12.45
C ASN A 86 -14.79 -10.75 12.31
N LYS A 87 -14.91 -9.62 13.01
CA LYS A 87 -16.10 -8.76 12.99
C LYS A 87 -15.89 -7.46 12.21
N PHE A 88 -14.96 -7.46 11.27
CA PHE A 88 -14.71 -6.32 10.41
C PHE A 88 -15.61 -6.36 9.18
N ASN A 89 -15.88 -5.18 8.62
CA ASN A 89 -16.51 -5.00 7.33
C ASN A 89 -15.49 -4.51 6.31
N LEU A 90 -15.69 -4.83 5.06
CA LEU A 90 -14.84 -4.41 3.94
C LEU A 90 -15.67 -3.63 2.93
N THR A 91 -15.33 -2.36 2.73
CA THR A 91 -15.93 -1.53 1.68
C THR A 91 -14.92 -1.22 0.60
N ILE A 92 -15.24 -1.61 -0.62
CA ILE A 92 -14.40 -1.50 -1.80
C ILE A 92 -14.99 -0.42 -2.73
N TYR A 93 -14.13 0.51 -3.18
CA TYR A 93 -14.42 1.49 -4.22
C TYR A 93 -13.45 1.31 -5.38
N GLY A 94 -13.93 1.01 -6.58
CA GLY A 94 -13.00 0.84 -7.67
C GLY A 94 -13.62 0.50 -9.02
N SER A 95 -12.73 0.38 -9.99
CA SER A 95 -13.02 -0.10 -11.33
C SER A 95 -11.83 -0.91 -11.85
N GLY A 96 -12.04 -1.67 -12.90
CA GLY A 96 -10.96 -2.45 -13.52
C GLY A 96 -11.48 -3.75 -14.11
N THR A 97 -10.58 -4.54 -14.67
CA THR A 97 -10.90 -5.76 -15.42
C THR A 97 -11.57 -6.85 -14.59
N GLN A 98 -11.44 -6.78 -13.26
CA GLN A 98 -12.04 -7.75 -12.33
C GLN A 98 -13.28 -7.20 -11.59
N TYR A 99 -13.76 -6.01 -11.95
CA TYR A 99 -14.87 -5.36 -11.23
C TYR A 99 -16.11 -6.25 -11.12
N GLU A 100 -16.60 -6.79 -12.26
CA GLU A 100 -17.80 -7.64 -12.29
C GLU A 100 -17.64 -8.88 -11.41
N ARG A 101 -16.47 -9.51 -11.46
CA ARG A 101 -16.19 -10.71 -10.66
C ARG A 101 -16.18 -10.38 -9.17
N ILE A 102 -15.51 -9.30 -8.80
CA ILE A 102 -15.41 -8.85 -7.39
C ILE A 102 -16.77 -8.37 -6.87
N SER A 103 -17.56 -7.68 -7.68
CA SER A 103 -18.90 -7.22 -7.27
C SER A 103 -19.87 -8.37 -6.98
N ASN A 104 -19.68 -9.53 -7.62
CA ASN A 104 -20.44 -10.73 -7.31
C ASN A 104 -20.06 -11.40 -5.98
N MET A 105 -18.99 -10.93 -5.32
CA MET A 105 -18.55 -11.39 -3.99
C MET A 105 -19.15 -10.54 -2.84
N ASN A 106 -20.10 -9.67 -3.12
CA ASN A 106 -20.85 -8.94 -2.08
C ASN A 106 -21.46 -9.90 -1.06
N SER A 107 -21.38 -9.55 0.21
CA SER A 107 -21.94 -10.29 1.33
C SER A 107 -22.35 -9.33 2.46
N ASN A 108 -22.83 -9.85 3.57
CA ASN A 108 -23.23 -9.01 4.71
C ASN A 108 -22.13 -8.12 5.26
N ASN A 109 -20.86 -8.53 5.11
CA ASN A 109 -19.69 -7.80 5.61
C ASN A 109 -18.74 -7.33 4.49
N ILE A 110 -19.12 -7.47 3.22
CA ILE A 110 -18.35 -7.03 2.06
C ILE A 110 -19.24 -6.22 1.13
N ASN A 111 -18.89 -4.97 0.90
CA ASN A 111 -19.63 -4.05 0.05
C ASN A 111 -18.73 -3.54 -1.09
N VAL A 112 -19.09 -3.85 -2.33
CA VAL A 112 -18.33 -3.46 -3.51
C VAL A 112 -19.06 -2.37 -4.26
N ASN A 113 -18.42 -1.21 -4.39
CA ASN A 113 -18.95 -0.04 -5.06
C ASN A 113 -18.13 0.27 -6.32
N SER A 114 -18.77 0.93 -7.26
CA SER A 114 -18.07 1.47 -8.43
C SER A 114 -17.06 2.57 -8.02
N PHE A 115 -16.22 2.93 -8.98
CA PHE A 115 -15.32 4.07 -8.83
C PHE A 115 -16.07 5.33 -8.43
N VAL A 116 -15.50 6.06 -7.48
CA VAL A 116 -15.91 7.41 -7.11
C VAL A 116 -14.73 8.36 -7.25
N ASP A 117 -15.00 9.63 -7.52
CA ASP A 117 -13.95 10.64 -7.56
C ASP A 117 -13.25 10.81 -6.19
N ARG A 118 -12.06 11.39 -6.23
CA ARG A 118 -11.18 11.50 -5.05
C ARG A 118 -11.83 12.27 -3.90
N LYS A 119 -12.51 13.37 -4.19
CA LYS A 119 -13.17 14.21 -3.18
C LYS A 119 -14.30 13.43 -2.47
N LYS A 120 -15.11 12.74 -3.27
CA LYS A 120 -16.20 11.90 -2.74
C LYS A 120 -15.65 10.73 -1.93
N LEU A 121 -14.56 10.12 -2.38
CA LEU A 121 -13.91 9.04 -1.64
C LEU A 121 -13.49 9.48 -0.24
N VAL A 122 -12.82 10.64 -0.12
CA VAL A 122 -12.39 11.18 1.18
C VAL A 122 -13.60 11.38 2.09
N GLU A 123 -14.68 11.98 1.58
CA GLU A 123 -15.91 12.19 2.33
C GLU A 123 -16.54 10.89 2.86
N LEU A 124 -16.63 9.88 1.99
CA LEU A 124 -17.21 8.57 2.31
C LEU A 124 -16.36 7.75 3.29
N THR A 125 -15.05 7.98 3.30
CA THR A 125 -14.12 7.12 4.04
C THR A 125 -13.44 7.82 5.22
N LYS A 126 -13.74 9.09 5.47
CA LYS A 126 -13.09 9.88 6.56
C LYS A 126 -13.14 9.18 7.93
N ASP A 127 -14.24 8.51 8.25
CA ASP A 127 -14.49 7.86 9.53
C ASP A 127 -14.06 6.36 9.55
N ILE A 128 -13.49 5.84 8.47
CA ILE A 128 -12.98 4.48 8.36
C ILE A 128 -11.52 4.44 8.84
N PRO A 129 -11.18 3.67 9.88
CA PRO A 129 -9.82 3.68 10.44
C PRO A 129 -8.81 2.83 9.66
N TYR A 130 -9.24 1.81 8.94
CA TYR A 130 -8.36 0.83 8.31
C TYR A 130 -8.41 0.90 6.79
N ALA A 131 -7.26 0.72 6.14
CA ALA A 131 -7.18 0.71 4.69
C ALA A 131 -6.36 -0.48 4.17
N LEU A 132 -6.93 -1.20 3.22
CA LEU A 132 -6.33 -2.36 2.58
C LEU A 132 -5.44 -1.92 1.42
N VAL A 133 -4.19 -2.39 1.42
CA VAL A 133 -3.28 -2.35 0.29
C VAL A 133 -2.97 -3.78 -0.12
N SER A 134 -3.52 -4.20 -1.25
CA SER A 134 -3.42 -5.58 -1.72
C SER A 134 -2.54 -5.67 -2.96
N LEU A 135 -1.61 -6.64 -2.96
CA LEU A 135 -0.69 -6.96 -4.03
C LEU A 135 -0.64 -8.48 -4.27
N SER A 136 -0.53 -8.87 -5.53
CA SER A 136 -0.35 -10.27 -5.88
C SER A 136 0.96 -10.82 -5.31
N PRO A 137 0.94 -11.98 -4.62
CA PRO A 137 2.17 -12.61 -4.10
C PRO A 137 3.12 -13.10 -5.20
N LYS A 138 2.67 -13.10 -6.45
CA LYS A 138 3.49 -13.44 -7.63
C LYS A 138 4.37 -12.28 -8.09
N LEU A 139 4.11 -11.07 -7.63
CA LEU A 139 4.95 -9.92 -7.93
C LEU A 139 6.20 -10.00 -7.05
N THR A 140 7.36 -10.09 -7.68
CA THR A 140 8.65 -10.27 -7.00
C THR A 140 9.47 -8.99 -6.91
N VAL A 141 9.20 -8.04 -7.83
CA VAL A 141 9.81 -6.71 -7.82
C VAL A 141 8.73 -5.71 -8.20
N GLU A 142 8.21 -5.05 -7.23
CA GLU A 142 7.09 -4.12 -7.39
C GLU A 142 7.53 -2.73 -6.98
N GLY A 143 7.09 -1.78 -7.79
CA GLY A 143 7.06 -0.41 -7.32
C GLY A 143 6.13 -0.31 -6.11
N PHE A 144 6.45 0.55 -5.18
CA PHE A 144 5.67 0.75 -3.96
C PHE A 144 4.29 1.35 -4.32
N PRO A 145 3.16 0.79 -3.84
CA PRO A 145 1.83 1.31 -4.18
C PRO A 145 1.63 2.73 -3.66
N GLY A 146 1.46 3.70 -4.54
CA GLY A 146 1.29 5.12 -4.15
C GLY A 146 0.14 5.37 -3.18
N LYS A 147 -0.96 4.60 -3.30
CA LYS A 147 -2.11 4.66 -2.37
C LYS A 147 -1.72 4.44 -0.89
N THR A 148 -0.60 3.80 -0.61
CA THR A 148 -0.09 3.63 0.76
C THR A 148 0.09 4.98 1.44
N PHE A 149 0.68 5.95 0.75
CA PHE A 149 0.90 7.29 1.28
C PHE A 149 -0.39 8.11 1.34
N ASP A 150 -1.32 7.90 0.39
CA ASP A 150 -2.65 8.50 0.46
C ASP A 150 -3.38 8.07 1.74
N TYR A 151 -3.36 6.78 2.05
CA TYR A 151 -3.98 6.25 3.26
C TYR A 151 -3.29 6.73 4.53
N LEU A 152 -1.96 6.76 4.56
CA LEU A 152 -1.22 7.30 5.71
C LEU A 152 -1.52 8.79 5.93
N LYS A 153 -1.62 9.59 4.87
CA LYS A 153 -1.99 11.01 4.95
C LYS A 153 -3.40 11.20 5.51
N MET A 154 -4.30 10.28 5.17
CA MET A 154 -5.66 10.22 5.71
C MET A 154 -5.74 9.54 7.10
N ASN A 155 -4.63 9.38 7.82
CA ASN A 155 -4.57 8.73 9.12
C ASN A 155 -5.19 7.32 9.16
N LYS A 156 -5.03 6.51 8.07
CA LYS A 156 -5.50 5.13 8.03
C LYS A 156 -4.42 4.17 8.51
N ILE A 157 -4.81 3.20 9.33
CA ILE A 157 -3.99 2.06 9.72
C ILE A 157 -3.93 1.09 8.54
N LEU A 158 -2.74 0.68 8.15
CA LEU A 158 -2.58 -0.15 6.97
C LEU A 158 -2.86 -1.63 7.26
N ILE A 159 -3.57 -2.26 6.34
CA ILE A 159 -3.66 -3.70 6.22
C ILE A 159 -3.02 -4.06 4.89
N GLY A 160 -1.81 -4.59 4.91
CA GLY A 160 -1.16 -5.16 3.73
C GLY A 160 -1.70 -6.56 3.45
N TYR A 161 -1.91 -6.88 2.18
CA TYR A 161 -2.08 -8.26 1.72
C TYR A 161 -1.06 -8.51 0.62
N SER A 162 0.07 -9.10 0.99
CA SER A 162 1.21 -9.26 0.08
C SER A 162 2.18 -10.34 0.56
N ASN A 163 3.10 -10.73 -0.32
CA ASN A 163 4.22 -11.58 0.06
C ASN A 163 5.01 -10.92 1.21
N PRO A 164 5.46 -11.66 2.24
CA PRO A 164 6.24 -11.11 3.35
C PRO A 164 7.56 -10.47 2.90
N GLU A 165 8.12 -10.91 1.76
CA GLU A 165 9.33 -10.31 1.19
C GLU A 165 9.07 -9.09 0.30
N SER A 166 7.81 -8.70 0.12
CA SER A 166 7.46 -7.51 -0.68
C SER A 166 7.88 -6.22 0.00
N GLY A 167 8.15 -5.18 -0.78
CA GLY A 167 8.42 -3.84 -0.25
C GLY A 167 7.30 -3.30 0.62
N LEU A 168 6.04 -3.62 0.30
CA LEU A 168 4.89 -3.23 1.11
C LEU A 168 4.93 -3.87 2.50
N ALA A 169 5.13 -5.20 2.58
CA ALA A 169 5.18 -5.92 3.85
C ALA A 169 6.31 -5.39 4.73
N LYS A 170 7.53 -5.29 4.18
CA LYS A 170 8.70 -4.77 4.87
C LYS A 170 8.53 -3.32 5.35
N PHE A 171 7.87 -2.49 4.54
CA PHE A 171 7.58 -1.11 4.92
C PHE A 171 6.60 -1.03 6.09
N ILE A 172 5.49 -1.78 6.03
CA ILE A 172 4.50 -1.82 7.12
C ILE A 172 5.17 -2.30 8.42
N GLU A 173 5.99 -3.34 8.36
CA GLU A 173 6.71 -3.88 9.51
C GLU A 173 7.78 -2.91 10.04
N LYS A 174 8.67 -2.41 9.16
CA LYS A 174 9.77 -1.51 9.53
C LYS A 174 9.30 -0.24 10.26
N TYR A 175 8.16 0.30 9.82
CA TYR A 175 7.62 1.52 10.40
C TYR A 175 6.43 1.28 11.33
N GLU A 176 6.06 0.03 11.60
CA GLU A 176 4.93 -0.37 12.44
C GLU A 176 3.65 0.42 12.10
N LEU A 177 3.20 0.35 10.84
CA LEU A 177 2.07 1.13 10.30
C LEU A 177 0.74 0.39 10.29
N GLY A 178 0.71 -0.82 10.81
CA GLY A 178 -0.43 -1.72 10.81
C GLY A 178 0.03 -3.18 10.75
N VAL A 179 -0.67 -4.00 9.99
CA VAL A 179 -0.37 -5.43 9.84
C VAL A 179 -0.20 -5.79 8.36
N ASN A 180 0.67 -6.76 8.06
CA ASN A 180 0.65 -7.44 6.77
C ASN A 180 0.10 -8.86 6.95
N ILE A 181 -0.77 -9.27 6.04
CA ILE A 181 -1.35 -10.61 5.94
C ILE A 181 -0.69 -11.29 4.75
N SER A 182 0.13 -12.30 5.02
CA SER A 182 0.85 -13.03 3.97
C SER A 182 -0.02 -14.16 3.45
N PRO A 183 -0.31 -14.22 2.15
CA PRO A 183 -1.10 -15.29 1.56
C PRO A 183 -0.54 -16.68 1.93
N ASN A 184 -1.40 -17.58 2.41
CA ASN A 184 -1.08 -18.97 2.80
C ASN A 184 -0.07 -19.14 3.97
N VAL A 185 0.26 -18.08 4.69
CA VAL A 185 1.22 -18.12 5.80
C VAL A 185 0.56 -17.68 7.11
N ASP A 186 -0.08 -16.51 7.10
CA ASP A 186 -0.64 -15.91 8.31
C ASP A 186 -2.07 -16.39 8.60
N ASN A 187 -2.37 -16.48 9.89
CA ASN A 187 -3.74 -16.54 10.38
C ASN A 187 -4.34 -15.14 10.37
N ILE A 188 -5.33 -14.91 9.51
CA ILE A 188 -5.98 -13.61 9.34
C ILE A 188 -6.67 -13.14 10.63
N ASP A 189 -7.26 -14.04 11.43
CA ASP A 189 -7.97 -13.69 12.66
C ASP A 189 -7.00 -13.17 13.74
N GLU A 190 -5.78 -13.70 13.82
CA GLU A 190 -4.74 -13.19 14.71
C GLU A 190 -4.32 -11.77 14.34
N LYS A 191 -4.17 -11.49 13.04
CA LYS A 191 -3.86 -10.15 12.55
C LYS A 191 -4.98 -9.14 12.85
N PHE A 192 -6.23 -9.56 12.70
CA PHE A 192 -7.39 -8.73 13.07
C PHE A 192 -7.54 -8.55 14.59
N GLN A 193 -7.14 -9.52 15.38
CA GLN A 193 -7.09 -9.37 16.83
C GLN A 193 -6.05 -8.31 17.25
N GLN A 194 -4.87 -8.31 16.61
CA GLN A 194 -3.83 -7.30 16.84
C GLN A 194 -4.33 -5.88 16.53
N LEU A 195 -5.18 -5.70 15.51
CA LEU A 195 -5.81 -4.43 15.17
C LEU A 195 -6.88 -3.96 16.19
N GLN A 196 -7.15 -4.72 17.22
CA GLN A 196 -8.05 -4.34 18.33
C GLN A 196 -7.28 -4.02 19.63
N ASP A 197 -5.95 -4.21 19.63
CA ASP A 197 -5.10 -3.85 20.76
C ASP A 197 -4.86 -2.33 20.78
N LYS A 198 -5.33 -1.69 21.85
CA LYS A 198 -5.22 -0.22 21.99
C LYS A 198 -3.77 0.26 22.01
N LEU A 199 -2.87 -0.46 22.68
CA LEU A 199 -1.46 -0.06 22.79
C LEU A 199 -0.76 -0.16 21.41
N PHE A 200 -1.08 -1.21 20.65
CA PHE A 200 -0.61 -1.35 19.28
C PHE A 200 -1.11 -0.20 18.41
N ILE A 201 -2.40 0.11 18.44
CA ILE A 201 -3.01 1.18 17.66
C ILE A 201 -2.43 2.56 17.99
N ASP A 202 -2.26 2.87 19.29
CA ASP A 202 -1.67 4.15 19.72
C ASP A 202 -0.24 4.30 19.17
N ARG A 203 0.53 3.22 19.11
CA ARG A 203 1.87 3.20 18.53
C ARG A 203 1.82 3.40 17.01
N VAL A 204 0.91 2.71 16.33
CA VAL A 204 0.71 2.86 14.88
C VAL A 204 0.42 4.33 14.53
N TYR A 205 -0.50 4.99 15.22
CA TYR A 205 -0.81 6.40 14.93
C TYR A 205 0.37 7.36 15.16
N LYS A 206 1.21 7.12 16.18
CA LYS A 206 2.44 7.88 16.37
C LYS A 206 3.40 7.71 15.18
N ASN A 207 3.52 6.48 14.70
CA ASN A 207 4.38 6.15 13.58
C ASN A 207 3.85 6.70 12.25
N ILE A 208 2.53 6.68 12.01
CA ILE A 208 1.91 7.33 10.85
C ILE A 208 2.29 8.81 10.80
N THR A 209 2.14 9.53 11.93
CA THR A 209 2.53 10.93 12.02
C THR A 209 4.02 11.13 11.70
N LYS A 210 4.89 10.27 12.23
CA LYS A 210 6.34 10.33 11.96
C LYS A 210 6.66 10.09 10.48
N VAL A 211 6.06 9.09 9.86
CA VAL A 211 6.26 8.77 8.43
C VAL A 211 5.76 9.90 7.54
N ASN A 212 4.57 10.45 7.82
CA ASN A 212 4.04 11.59 7.07
C ASN A 212 4.97 12.81 7.12
N ASN A 213 5.57 13.08 8.27
CA ASN A 213 6.44 14.23 8.45
C ASN A 213 7.86 14.03 7.89
N GLN A 214 8.38 12.79 7.88
CA GLN A 214 9.78 12.52 7.54
C GLN A 214 9.99 11.93 6.14
N LEU A 215 9.05 11.13 5.64
CA LEU A 215 9.22 10.40 4.38
C LEU A 215 8.26 10.87 3.29
N ALA A 216 7.03 11.25 3.64
CA ALA A 216 5.98 11.61 2.69
C ALA A 216 5.68 13.12 2.67
N ASN A 217 6.52 13.93 3.30
CA ASN A 217 6.39 15.39 3.27
C ASN A 217 6.86 15.93 1.92
N ILE A 218 6.00 16.70 1.25
CA ILE A 218 6.25 17.23 -0.09
C ILE A 218 7.54 18.09 -0.16
N ASN A 219 7.82 18.88 0.87
CA ASN A 219 9.01 19.72 0.88
C ASN A 219 10.28 18.88 0.98
N ILE A 220 10.29 17.86 1.85
CA ILE A 220 11.43 16.94 1.98
C ILE A 220 11.64 16.16 0.67
N ILE A 221 10.57 15.74 0.02
CA ILE A 221 10.66 15.04 -1.27
C ILE A 221 11.18 15.99 -2.34
N ALA A 222 10.70 17.23 -2.41
CA ALA A 222 11.19 18.24 -3.33
C ALA A 222 12.69 18.52 -3.13
N ASP A 223 13.13 18.71 -1.88
CA ASP A 223 14.55 18.93 -1.56
C ASP A 223 15.43 17.74 -1.98
N ARG A 224 14.93 16.51 -1.81
CA ARG A 224 15.65 15.31 -2.28
C ARG A 224 15.80 15.28 -3.80
N TYR A 225 14.76 15.64 -4.56
CA TYR A 225 14.86 15.75 -6.02
C TYR A 225 15.82 16.86 -6.45
N LEU A 226 15.76 18.03 -5.80
CA LEU A 226 16.67 19.15 -6.09
C LEU A 226 18.13 18.79 -5.77
N GLY A 227 18.37 17.96 -4.78
CA GLY A 227 19.73 17.48 -4.44
C GLY A 227 20.32 16.47 -5.43
N LEU A 228 19.58 16.03 -6.44
CA LEU A 228 20.03 15.13 -7.51
C LEU A 228 20.42 15.87 -8.80
N ILE A 229 20.13 17.16 -8.91
CA ILE A 229 20.42 18.04 -10.06
C ILE A 229 21.73 18.79 -9.80
#